data_530cc13b96f7e3dee4891e4e07bbe936
#
_entry.id   530cc13b96f7e3dee4891e4e07bbe936
#
_cell.length_a   1.000
_cell.length_b   1.000
_cell.length_c   1.000
_cell.angle_alpha   90.00
_cell.angle_beta   90.00
_cell.angle_gamma   90.00
#
_symmetry.space_group_name_H-M   'P 1'
#
loop_
_entity.id
_entity.type
_entity.pdbx_description
1 polymer ?
#
loop_
_entity_poly.entity_id
_entity_poly.type
_entity_poly.pdbx_seq_one_letter_code
_entity_poly.pdbx_strand_id
1 'polypeptide(L)'
;DEFASFLGKELGTSEWLEIGQERINMFADATLDHQWIHVDEERAAKESPYKSTIAHGYLTLSLLPHLWNEIIEVKNLKMMVNYGMDKMRFGQPVKTGSRIRMKASLHNINNLRGVCKTEVAFKIEIENERKPAIEGIATFLYYFNN
;
A
#
# COMPACT_ATOMS: atom_id res chain seq x y z
N ASP A 1 -23.08 8.69 3.40
CA ASP A 1 -23.70 8.30 4.69
C ASP A 1 -23.42 6.86 5.03
N GLU A 2 -23.56 5.94 4.08
CA GLU A 2 -23.20 4.54 4.30
C GLU A 2 -21.72 4.38 4.66
N PHE A 3 -20.85 5.09 3.98
CA PHE A 3 -19.41 5.05 4.23
C PHE A 3 -19.09 5.46 5.67
N ALA A 4 -19.73 6.54 6.15
CA ALA A 4 -19.51 7.05 7.49
C ALA A 4 -19.91 6.06 8.60
N SER A 5 -20.80 5.10 8.30
CA SER A 5 -21.23 4.08 9.26
C SER A 5 -20.10 3.11 9.64
N PHE A 6 -19.04 3.06 8.85
CA PHE A 6 -17.88 2.20 9.11
C PHE A 6 -16.79 2.88 9.95
N LEU A 7 -17.02 4.14 10.37
CA LEU A 7 -16.03 4.89 11.14
C LEU A 7 -15.58 4.12 12.39
N GLY A 8 -14.25 3.99 12.54
CA GLY A 8 -13.64 3.26 13.64
C GLY A 8 -13.67 1.73 13.50
N LYS A 9 -14.22 1.22 12.39
CA LYS A 9 -14.35 -0.22 12.17
C LYS A 9 -13.31 -0.73 11.18
N GLU A 10 -12.93 -2.00 11.35
CA GLU A 10 -12.14 -2.70 10.35
C GLU A 10 -12.98 -2.91 9.10
N LEU A 11 -12.42 -2.54 7.96
CA LEU A 11 -13.11 -2.65 6.66
C LEU A 11 -12.81 -3.95 5.95
N GLY A 12 -11.69 -4.57 6.26
CA GLY A 12 -11.32 -5.84 5.69
C GLY A 12 -9.86 -5.96 5.32
N THR A 13 -9.57 -7.00 4.56
CA THR A 13 -8.23 -7.38 4.14
C THR A 13 -8.26 -7.71 2.65
N SER A 14 -7.27 -7.20 1.90
CA SER A 14 -7.14 -7.51 0.48
C SER A 14 -6.67 -8.95 0.26
N GLU A 15 -6.69 -9.39 -1.00
CA GLU A 15 -6.03 -10.62 -1.40
C GLU A 15 -4.52 -10.49 -1.29
N TRP A 16 -3.82 -11.63 -1.23
CA TRP A 16 -2.38 -11.66 -1.29
C TRP A 16 -1.89 -11.32 -2.69
N LEU A 17 -0.85 -10.49 -2.77
CA LEU A 17 -0.20 -10.11 -4.03
C LEU A 17 1.27 -10.45 -3.95
N GLU A 18 1.76 -11.24 -4.90
CA GLU A 18 3.18 -11.57 -4.98
C GLU A 18 3.99 -10.41 -5.54
N ILE A 19 5.11 -10.10 -4.89
CA ILE A 19 6.05 -9.08 -5.33
C ILE A 19 7.30 -9.79 -5.86
N GLY A 20 7.30 -10.06 -7.17
CA GLY A 20 8.41 -10.72 -7.83
C GLY A 20 9.46 -9.73 -8.35
N GLN A 21 10.62 -10.27 -8.74
CA GLN A 21 11.73 -9.46 -9.23
C GLN A 21 11.37 -8.65 -10.48
N GLU A 22 10.53 -9.19 -11.35
CA GLU A 22 10.10 -8.48 -12.56
C GLU A 22 9.39 -7.17 -12.22
N ARG A 23 8.46 -7.20 -11.24
CA ARG A 23 7.77 -6.00 -10.78
C ARG A 23 8.72 -5.00 -10.16
N ILE A 24 9.67 -5.48 -9.37
CA ILE A 24 10.70 -4.63 -8.75
C ILE A 24 11.53 -3.94 -9.82
N ASN A 25 11.96 -4.69 -10.85
CA ASN A 25 12.74 -4.13 -11.95
C ASN A 25 11.94 -3.07 -12.73
N MET A 26 10.66 -3.32 -12.99
CA MET A 26 9.80 -2.34 -13.64
C MET A 26 9.67 -1.04 -12.83
N PHE A 27 9.55 -1.16 -11.52
CA PHE A 27 9.49 0.01 -10.66
C PHE A 27 10.81 0.79 -10.65
N ALA A 28 11.93 0.06 -10.60
CA ALA A 28 13.26 0.67 -10.69
C ALA A 28 13.43 1.47 -11.99
N ASP A 29 12.97 0.90 -13.11
CA ASP A 29 13.02 1.58 -14.39
C ASP A 29 12.12 2.82 -14.43
N ALA A 30 10.93 2.72 -13.88
CA ALA A 30 9.98 3.82 -13.87
C ALA A 30 10.42 5.00 -13.00
N THR A 31 11.11 4.71 -11.89
CA THR A 31 11.52 5.72 -10.89
C THR A 31 13.00 6.10 -10.97
N LEU A 32 13.77 5.37 -11.75
CA LEU A 32 15.22 5.54 -11.89
C LEU A 32 15.99 5.20 -10.59
N ASP A 33 15.38 4.42 -9.71
CA ASP A 33 16.03 3.91 -8.50
C ASP A 33 16.52 2.50 -8.75
N HIS A 34 17.77 2.39 -9.26
CA HIS A 34 18.40 1.12 -9.60
C HIS A 34 19.44 0.69 -8.55
N GLN A 35 19.19 1.03 -7.27
CA GLN A 35 20.09 0.60 -6.21
C GLN A 35 20.20 -0.93 -6.20
N TRP A 36 21.43 -1.43 -6.02
CA TRP A 36 21.73 -2.86 -6.14
C TRP A 36 20.89 -3.75 -5.21
N ILE A 37 20.48 -3.24 -4.06
CA ILE A 37 19.66 -4.02 -3.11
C ILE A 37 18.32 -4.42 -3.68
N HIS A 38 17.87 -3.75 -4.75
CA HIS A 38 16.59 -4.02 -5.41
C HIS A 38 16.74 -4.81 -6.69
N VAL A 39 17.81 -4.60 -7.45
CA VAL A 39 17.90 -5.10 -8.84
C VAL A 39 19.02 -6.09 -9.09
N ASP A 40 20.03 -6.18 -8.25
CA ASP A 40 21.17 -7.10 -8.45
C ASP A 40 21.02 -8.33 -7.55
N GLU A 41 20.37 -9.36 -8.10
CA GLU A 41 20.07 -10.58 -7.36
C GLU A 41 21.33 -11.31 -6.90
N GLU A 42 22.36 -11.35 -7.73
CA GLU A 42 23.61 -12.04 -7.42
C GLU A 42 24.35 -11.34 -6.27
N ARG A 43 24.50 -10.02 -6.38
CA ARG A 43 25.14 -9.23 -5.34
C ARG A 43 24.34 -9.26 -4.02
N ALA A 44 23.02 -9.17 -4.13
CA ALA A 44 22.15 -9.21 -2.95
C ALA A 44 22.27 -10.55 -2.21
N ALA A 45 22.37 -11.65 -2.92
CA ALA A 45 22.54 -12.97 -2.30
C ALA A 45 23.82 -13.05 -1.47
N LYS A 46 24.88 -12.36 -1.91
CA LYS A 46 26.20 -12.39 -1.27
C LYS A 46 26.37 -11.32 -0.18
N GLU A 47 25.95 -10.10 -0.47
CA GLU A 47 26.27 -8.93 0.35
C GLU A 47 25.09 -8.37 1.16
N SER A 48 23.84 -8.64 0.77
CA SER A 48 22.68 -8.13 1.49
C SER A 48 22.49 -8.86 2.82
N PRO A 49 22.17 -8.13 3.90
CA PRO A 49 21.79 -8.78 5.16
C PRO A 49 20.53 -9.63 5.02
N TYR A 50 19.72 -9.38 3.99
CA TYR A 50 18.49 -10.12 3.72
C TYR A 50 18.71 -11.36 2.85
N LYS A 51 19.91 -11.52 2.29
CA LYS A 51 20.30 -12.63 1.40
C LYS A 51 19.47 -12.74 0.11
N SER A 52 18.78 -11.68 -0.23
CA SER A 52 18.00 -11.55 -1.46
C SER A 52 17.80 -10.07 -1.77
N THR A 53 17.33 -9.79 -2.98
CA THR A 53 16.83 -8.45 -3.28
C THR A 53 15.55 -8.18 -2.48
N ILE A 54 15.29 -6.92 -2.24
CA ILE A 54 14.08 -6.45 -1.56
C ILE A 54 13.36 -5.44 -2.44
N ALA A 55 12.04 -5.39 -2.29
CA ALA A 55 11.23 -4.38 -2.97
C ALA A 55 11.55 -2.98 -2.42
N HIS A 56 11.48 -1.98 -3.29
CA HIS A 56 11.51 -0.59 -2.84
C HIS A 56 10.35 -0.37 -1.88
N GLY A 57 10.59 0.32 -0.78
CA GLY A 57 9.51 0.72 0.12
C GLY A 57 8.42 1.49 -0.64
N TYR A 58 8.83 2.36 -1.56
CA TYR A 58 7.90 3.13 -2.38
C TYR A 58 7.12 2.28 -3.38
N LEU A 59 7.64 1.15 -3.85
CA LEU A 59 6.86 0.22 -4.66
C LEU A 59 5.72 -0.35 -3.84
N THR A 60 6.02 -0.87 -2.65
CA THR A 60 5.01 -1.43 -1.76
C THR A 60 3.95 -0.39 -1.42
N LEU A 61 4.36 0.84 -1.11
CA LEU A 61 3.44 1.94 -0.85
C LEU A 61 2.56 2.26 -2.06
N SER A 62 3.14 2.24 -3.25
CA SER A 62 2.43 2.55 -4.51
C SER A 62 1.34 1.52 -4.85
N LEU A 63 1.42 0.33 -4.30
CA LEU A 63 0.40 -0.71 -4.49
C LEU A 63 -0.81 -0.53 -3.58
N LEU A 64 -0.75 0.39 -2.63
CA LEU A 64 -1.82 0.61 -1.66
C LEU A 64 -3.18 0.91 -2.32
N PRO A 65 -3.29 1.78 -3.33
CA PRO A 65 -4.59 2.00 -3.98
C PRO A 65 -5.17 0.74 -4.62
N HIS A 66 -4.35 -0.09 -5.24
CA HIS A 66 -4.79 -1.36 -5.81
C HIS A 66 -5.36 -2.29 -4.72
N LEU A 67 -4.61 -2.45 -3.63
CA LEU A 67 -5.04 -3.31 -2.51
C LEU A 67 -6.29 -2.75 -1.83
N TRP A 68 -6.37 -1.44 -1.68
CA TRP A 68 -7.53 -0.77 -1.10
C TRP A 68 -8.79 -1.01 -1.92
N ASN A 69 -8.68 -0.95 -3.24
CA ASN A 69 -9.82 -1.20 -4.14
C ASN A 69 -10.32 -2.64 -4.09
N GLU A 70 -9.53 -3.57 -3.58
CA GLU A 70 -9.99 -4.94 -3.34
C GLU A 70 -10.78 -5.07 -2.04
N ILE A 71 -10.60 -4.16 -1.10
CA ILE A 71 -11.26 -4.19 0.20
C ILE A 71 -12.66 -3.59 0.12
N ILE A 72 -12.80 -2.46 -0.56
CA ILE A 72 -14.07 -1.76 -0.68
C ILE A 72 -14.38 -1.39 -2.12
N GLU A 73 -15.67 -1.29 -2.40
CA GLU A 73 -16.19 -0.74 -3.63
C GLU A 73 -16.90 0.57 -3.29
N VAL A 74 -16.48 1.67 -3.90
CA VAL A 74 -17.12 2.97 -3.72
C VAL A 74 -18.01 3.25 -4.93
N LYS A 75 -19.32 3.27 -4.69
CA LYS A 75 -20.31 3.48 -5.75
C LYS A 75 -20.43 4.94 -6.13
N ASN A 76 -20.88 5.17 -7.37
CA ASN A 76 -21.09 6.51 -7.90
C ASN A 76 -19.83 7.40 -7.91
N LEU A 77 -18.70 6.75 -7.98
CA LEU A 77 -17.40 7.41 -7.90
C LEU A 77 -17.03 8.02 -9.27
N LYS A 78 -16.69 9.30 -9.26
CA LYS A 78 -16.13 9.98 -10.43
C LYS A 78 -14.61 9.80 -10.48
N MET A 79 -13.95 10.07 -9.35
CA MET A 79 -12.50 9.87 -9.23
C MET A 79 -12.08 9.84 -7.78
N MET A 80 -10.97 9.17 -7.52
CA MET A 80 -10.29 9.15 -6.23
C MET A 80 -8.90 9.75 -6.41
N VAL A 81 -8.52 10.64 -5.49
CA VAL A 81 -7.22 11.31 -5.55
C VAL A 81 -6.44 11.02 -4.28
N ASN A 82 -5.17 10.67 -4.43
CA ASN A 82 -4.25 10.56 -3.29
C ASN A 82 -4.00 11.97 -2.74
N TYR A 83 -4.27 12.17 -1.46
CA TYR A 83 -4.16 13.49 -0.86
C TYR A 83 -3.01 13.61 0.14
N GLY A 84 -2.79 12.60 0.95
CA GLY A 84 -1.73 12.66 1.94
C GLY A 84 -1.50 11.35 2.67
N MET A 85 -0.52 11.39 3.55
CA MET A 85 -0.11 10.23 4.34
C MET A 85 0.37 10.74 5.68
N ASP A 86 -0.15 10.16 6.77
CA ASP A 86 0.24 10.49 8.13
C ASP A 86 0.80 9.27 8.85
N LYS A 87 1.74 9.53 9.76
CA LYS A 87 2.28 8.49 10.67
C LYS A 87 2.75 7.24 9.93
N MET A 88 3.18 7.42 8.70
CA MET A 88 3.61 6.31 7.85
C MET A 88 5.04 5.91 8.19
N ARG A 89 5.26 4.61 8.33
CA ARG A 89 6.57 4.04 8.59
C ARG A 89 6.81 2.82 7.73
N PHE A 90 8.03 2.72 7.21
CA PHE A 90 8.52 1.49 6.62
C PHE A 90 9.03 0.60 7.75
N GLY A 91 8.66 -0.66 7.72
CA GLY A 91 9.07 -1.66 8.71
C GLY A 91 9.84 -2.79 8.09
N GLN A 92 9.26 -4.00 8.13
CA GLN A 92 9.89 -5.19 7.61
C GLN A 92 10.13 -5.12 6.11
N PRO A 93 11.35 -5.38 5.61
CA PRO A 93 11.61 -5.41 4.16
C PRO A 93 10.80 -6.51 3.46
N VAL A 94 10.33 -6.21 2.26
CA VAL A 94 9.64 -7.18 1.40
C VAL A 94 10.66 -7.82 0.49
N LYS A 95 11.05 -9.06 0.78
CA LYS A 95 11.98 -9.81 -0.07
C LYS A 95 11.31 -10.18 -1.38
N THR A 96 12.09 -10.24 -2.46
CA THR A 96 11.57 -10.69 -3.76
C THR A 96 10.87 -12.05 -3.61
N GLY A 97 9.71 -12.19 -4.25
CA GLY A 97 8.89 -13.39 -4.17
C GLY A 97 7.94 -13.45 -2.98
N SER A 98 8.01 -12.50 -2.06
CA SER A 98 7.08 -12.44 -0.93
C SER A 98 5.69 -12.01 -1.38
N ARG A 99 4.67 -12.41 -0.61
CA ARG A 99 3.30 -11.96 -0.83
C ARG A 99 2.91 -10.95 0.24
N ILE A 100 2.23 -9.91 -0.19
CA ILE A 100 1.75 -8.83 0.68
C ILE A 100 0.24 -8.70 0.58
N ARG A 101 -0.38 -8.13 1.61
CA ARG A 101 -1.79 -7.76 1.61
C ARG A 101 -2.01 -6.55 2.50
N MET A 102 -3.11 -5.84 2.25
CA MET A 102 -3.50 -4.69 3.04
C MET A 102 -4.61 -5.07 4.01
N LYS A 103 -4.46 -4.64 5.26
CA LYS A 103 -5.51 -4.65 6.27
C LYS A 103 -5.86 -3.20 6.57
N ALA A 104 -7.14 -2.87 6.53
CA ALA A 104 -7.57 -1.48 6.61
C ALA A 104 -8.76 -1.28 7.54
N SER A 105 -8.76 -0.11 8.19
CA SER A 105 -9.89 0.38 8.97
C SER A 105 -10.14 1.84 8.64
N LEU A 106 -11.39 2.29 8.80
CA LEU A 106 -11.75 3.68 8.55
C LEU A 106 -11.42 4.51 9.79
N HIS A 107 -10.43 5.40 9.64
CA HIS A 107 -9.95 6.23 10.73
C HIS A 107 -10.75 7.52 10.89
N ASN A 108 -11.05 8.19 9.78
CA ASN A 108 -11.84 9.41 9.78
C ASN A 108 -12.48 9.62 8.40
N ILE A 109 -13.57 10.39 8.38
CA ILE A 109 -14.26 10.73 7.16
C ILE A 109 -14.93 12.10 7.33
N ASN A 110 -14.72 12.99 6.36
CA ASN A 110 -15.29 14.33 6.34
C ASN A 110 -15.86 14.65 4.98
N ASN A 111 -17.06 15.20 4.95
CA ASN A 111 -17.65 15.70 3.72
C ASN A 111 -17.29 17.19 3.56
N LEU A 112 -16.50 17.50 2.54
CA LEU A 112 -16.03 18.85 2.25
C LEU A 112 -16.76 19.39 1.01
N ARG A 113 -18.05 19.69 1.16
CA ARG A 113 -18.88 20.25 0.07
C ARG A 113 -18.86 19.40 -1.20
N GLY A 114 -19.22 18.12 -1.07
CA GLY A 114 -19.30 17.21 -2.20
C GLY A 114 -18.01 16.44 -2.48
N VAL A 115 -16.95 16.72 -1.75
CA VAL A 115 -15.71 15.94 -1.76
C VAL A 115 -15.59 15.21 -0.43
N CYS A 116 -15.43 13.90 -0.48
CA CYS A 116 -15.28 13.10 0.73
C CYS A 116 -13.81 12.88 1.04
N LYS A 117 -13.34 13.48 2.13
CA LYS A 117 -11.98 13.26 2.63
C LYS A 117 -11.99 12.05 3.55
N THR A 118 -11.33 10.98 3.13
CA THR A 118 -11.33 9.70 3.83
C THR A 118 -9.94 9.36 4.33
N GLU A 119 -9.82 9.14 5.64
CA GLU A 119 -8.56 8.71 6.26
C GLU A 119 -8.66 7.24 6.61
N VAL A 120 -7.75 6.44 6.05
CA VAL A 120 -7.74 4.99 6.17
C VAL A 120 -6.49 4.57 6.95
N ALA A 121 -6.69 3.99 8.12
CA ALA A 121 -5.60 3.38 8.87
C ALA A 121 -5.29 2.02 8.23
N PHE A 122 -4.03 1.78 7.90
CA PHE A 122 -3.66 0.58 7.16
C PHE A 122 -2.37 -0.06 7.67
N LYS A 123 -2.27 -1.36 7.40
CA LYS A 123 -1.03 -2.13 7.51
C LYS A 123 -0.88 -2.94 6.24
N ILE A 124 0.32 -2.92 5.66
CA ILE A 124 0.69 -3.83 4.59
C ILE A 124 1.43 -4.99 5.24
N GLU A 125 0.78 -6.14 5.27
CA GLU A 125 1.31 -7.36 5.89
C GLU A 125 2.11 -8.17 4.88
N ILE A 126 3.12 -8.88 5.37
CA ILE A 126 3.93 -9.81 4.57
C ILE A 126 3.61 -11.22 5.06
N GLU A 127 3.31 -12.13 4.14
CA GLU A 127 3.02 -13.52 4.48
C GLU A 127 4.18 -14.15 5.27
N ASN A 128 3.83 -14.81 6.36
CA ASN A 128 4.77 -15.47 7.28
C ASN A 128 5.67 -14.53 8.10
N GLU A 129 5.40 -13.22 8.07
CA GLU A 129 6.13 -12.25 8.89
C GLU A 129 5.20 -11.64 9.95
N ARG A 130 5.74 -11.40 11.14
CA ARG A 130 4.98 -10.81 12.25
C ARG A 130 4.82 -9.31 12.12
N LYS A 131 5.86 -8.65 11.58
CA LYS A 131 5.87 -7.19 11.46
C LYS A 131 5.40 -6.77 10.08
N PRO A 132 4.62 -5.67 9.98
CA PRO A 132 4.18 -5.19 8.68
C PRO A 132 5.33 -4.56 7.89
N ALA A 133 5.17 -4.54 6.56
CA ALA A 133 6.09 -3.82 5.69
C ALA A 133 5.91 -2.32 5.81
N ILE A 134 4.66 -1.88 5.93
CA ILE A 134 4.30 -0.46 6.07
C ILE A 134 3.08 -0.36 6.95
N GLU A 135 3.02 0.69 7.75
CA GLU A 135 1.79 1.08 8.45
C GLU A 135 1.65 2.59 8.45
N GLY A 136 0.43 3.07 8.52
CA GLY A 136 0.16 4.51 8.52
C GLY A 136 -1.31 4.82 8.33
N ILE A 137 -1.57 6.09 8.02
CA ILE A 137 -2.91 6.59 7.71
C ILE A 137 -2.84 7.26 6.34
N ALA A 138 -3.54 6.67 5.37
CA ALA A 138 -3.63 7.21 4.03
C ALA A 138 -4.87 8.10 3.92
N THR A 139 -4.74 9.24 3.27
CA THR A 139 -5.87 10.15 3.03
C THR A 139 -6.19 10.17 1.54
N PHE A 140 -7.44 9.83 1.23
CA PHE A 140 -7.98 9.89 -0.12
C PHE A 140 -9.08 10.94 -0.22
N LEU A 141 -9.16 11.59 -1.36
CA LEU A 141 -10.30 12.45 -1.69
C LEU A 141 -11.17 11.72 -2.72
N TYR A 142 -12.44 11.55 -2.38
CA TYR A 142 -13.42 10.94 -3.27
C TYR A 142 -14.33 12.02 -3.85
N TYR A 143 -14.39 12.02 -5.18
CA TYR A 143 -15.29 12.92 -5.95
C TYR A 143 -16.37 12.04 -6.55
N PHE A 144 -17.62 12.42 -6.34
CA PHE A 144 -18.77 11.64 -6.78
C PHE A 144 -19.46 12.28 -8.00
N ASN A 145 -20.15 11.45 -8.77
CA ASN A 145 -21.02 11.94 -9.84
C ASN A 145 -22.26 12.59 -9.24
N ASN A 146 -22.75 13.63 -9.90
CA ASN A 146 -23.98 14.30 -9.49
C ASN A 146 -25.22 13.51 -9.90
#